data_19a4d07d770fce28b5e1aa5c257aac23
#
_entry.id   19a4d07d770fce28b5e1aa5c257aac23
#
_cell.length_a   1.000
_cell.length_b   1.000
_cell.length_c   1.000
_cell.angle_alpha   90.00
_cell.angle_beta   90.00
_cell.angle_gamma   90.00
#
_symmetry.space_group_name_H-M   'P 1'
#
loop_
_entity.id
_entity.type
_entity.pdbx_description
1 polymer ?
#
loop_
_entity_poly.entity_id
_entity_poly.type
_entity_poly.pdbx_seq_one_letter_code
_entity_poly.pdbx_strand_id
1 'polypeptide(L)'
;MTERAPQPVLDDLVHILRNFPGREDYFDEIDRRTRFFDDLGMVSIDAVMLGEKLEQRYGFRFPFNQLINELIDRQAEDLEVGELADFIHFHLSQRIIGG
;
A
#
# COMPACT_ATOMS: atom_id res chain seq x y z
N MET A 1 19.66 11.43 9.48
CA MET A 1 19.43 10.86 9.15
C MET A 1 18.54 10.78 8.44
N THR A 2 18.40 10.77 7.93
CA THR A 2 17.53 10.89 7.26
C THR A 2 16.70 9.90 7.27
N GLU A 3 15.81 9.96 7.34
CA GLU A 3 15.02 9.12 7.45
C GLU A 3 14.49 8.69 6.38
N ARG A 4 14.16 7.67 6.06
CA ARG A 4 13.58 7.23 5.02
C ARG A 4 12.20 7.52 5.14
N ALA A 5 11.72 8.52 4.51
CA ALA A 5 10.42 9.04 4.68
C ALA A 5 9.30 8.01 4.55
N PRO A 6 9.30 7.10 3.56
CA PRO A 6 8.22 6.10 3.49
C PRO A 6 8.38 4.93 4.44
N GLN A 7 9.43 4.89 5.24
CA GLN A 7 9.71 3.73 6.06
C GLN A 7 8.61 3.40 7.07
N PRO A 8 8.10 4.38 7.83
CA PRO A 8 7.02 4.05 8.77
C PRO A 8 5.77 3.54 8.09
N VAL A 9 5.45 4.09 6.93
CA VAL A 9 4.29 3.63 6.17
C VAL A 9 4.54 2.22 5.67
N LEU A 10 5.74 1.95 5.20
CA LEU A 10 6.09 0.61 4.73
C LEU A 10 5.96 -0.41 5.84
N ASP A 11 6.44 -0.08 7.04
CA ASP A 11 6.34 -0.98 8.18
C ASP A 11 4.88 -1.27 8.53
N ASP A 12 4.05 -0.23 8.53
CA ASP A 12 2.62 -0.40 8.78
C ASP A 12 1.97 -1.29 7.74
N LEU A 13 2.32 -1.07 6.49
CA LEU A 13 1.74 -1.82 5.39
C LEU A 13 2.14 -3.29 5.46
N VAL A 14 3.40 -3.56 5.76
CA VAL A 14 3.88 -4.93 5.93
C VAL A 14 3.11 -5.61 7.07
N HIS A 15 2.90 -4.90 8.16
CA HIS A 15 2.17 -5.47 9.29
C HIS A 15 0.73 -5.80 8.90
N ILE A 16 0.08 -4.90 8.19
CA ILE A 16 -1.29 -5.13 7.74
C ILE A 16 -1.35 -6.34 6.82
N LEU A 17 -0.39 -6.45 5.91
CA LEU A 17 -0.37 -7.55 4.95
C LEU A 17 -0.11 -8.89 5.62
N ARG A 18 0.77 -8.91 6.63
CA ARG A 18 1.05 -10.14 7.35
C ARG A 18 -0.17 -10.66 8.10
N ASN A 19 -1.05 -9.76 8.49
CA ASN A 19 -2.25 -10.13 9.23
C ASN A 19 -3.50 -10.11 8.37
N PHE A 20 -3.32 -10.02 7.06
CA PHE A 20 -4.43 -9.93 6.14
C PHE A 20 -5.14 -11.28 6.05
N PRO A 21 -6.47 -11.30 6.03
CA PRO A 21 -7.21 -12.56 5.93
C PRO A 21 -6.80 -13.33 4.68
N GLY A 22 -6.50 -14.61 4.85
CA GLY A 22 -6.07 -15.45 3.76
C GLY A 22 -4.59 -15.40 3.48
N ARG A 23 -3.85 -14.59 4.21
CA ARG A 23 -2.40 -14.48 4.02
C ARG A 23 -1.63 -14.87 5.27
N GLU A 24 -2.29 -15.49 6.22
CA GLU A 24 -1.67 -15.81 7.50
C GLU A 24 -0.51 -16.78 7.37
N ASP A 25 -0.53 -17.64 6.35
CA ASP A 25 0.55 -18.59 6.15
C ASP A 25 1.50 -18.19 5.04
N TYR A 26 1.55 -16.90 4.70
CA TYR A 26 2.56 -16.38 3.80
C TYR A 26 3.82 -16.10 4.63
N PHE A 27 4.85 -16.85 4.40
CA PHE A 27 6.05 -16.76 5.22
C PHE A 27 7.22 -16.06 4.55
N ASP A 28 7.11 -15.77 3.27
CA ASP A 28 8.17 -15.05 2.58
C ASP A 28 8.24 -13.62 3.08
N GLU A 29 9.42 -13.03 2.90
CA GLU A 29 9.62 -11.65 3.31
C GLU A 29 8.81 -10.71 2.45
N ILE A 30 8.20 -9.70 3.08
CA ILE A 30 7.48 -8.67 2.37
C ILE A 30 8.32 -7.40 2.41
N ASP A 31 8.69 -6.89 1.24
CA ASP A 31 9.49 -5.68 1.17
C ASP A 31 8.93 -4.78 0.07
N ARG A 32 9.67 -3.73 -0.26
CA ARG A 32 9.20 -2.74 -1.23
C ARG A 32 8.94 -3.33 -2.60
N ARG A 33 9.61 -4.40 -2.95
CA ARG A 33 9.49 -5.01 -4.28
C ARG A 33 8.45 -6.10 -4.36
N THR A 34 7.92 -6.51 -3.24
CA THR A 34 6.87 -7.52 -3.22
C THR A 34 5.67 -7.02 -4.01
N ARG A 35 5.12 -7.86 -4.87
CA ARG A 35 3.99 -7.48 -5.72
C ARG A 35 2.69 -8.02 -5.15
N PHE A 36 1.65 -7.21 -5.26
CA PHE A 36 0.37 -7.57 -4.64
C PHE A 36 -0.29 -8.75 -5.32
N PHE A 37 -0.31 -8.77 -6.64
CA PHE A 37 -1.02 -9.84 -7.34
C PHE A 37 -0.13 -11.05 -7.57
N ASP A 38 1.06 -10.82 -8.07
CA ASP A 38 1.94 -11.92 -8.44
C ASP A 38 2.55 -12.62 -7.25
N ASP A 39 3.02 -11.85 -6.26
CA ASP A 39 3.70 -12.44 -5.11
C ASP A 39 2.74 -12.79 -3.98
N LEU A 40 1.83 -11.87 -3.67
CA LEU A 40 0.91 -12.07 -2.54
C LEU A 40 -0.39 -12.77 -2.96
N GLY A 41 -0.63 -12.88 -4.25
CA GLY A 41 -1.81 -13.57 -4.73
C GLY A 41 -3.11 -12.86 -4.42
N MET A 42 -3.06 -11.55 -4.27
CA MET A 42 -4.27 -10.79 -3.97
C MET A 42 -5.11 -10.63 -5.23
N VAL A 43 -6.41 -10.44 -5.02
CA VAL A 43 -7.34 -10.19 -6.12
C VAL A 43 -8.06 -8.88 -5.84
N SER A 44 -8.95 -8.48 -6.75
CA SER A 44 -9.57 -7.16 -6.70
C SER A 44 -10.28 -6.87 -5.38
N ILE A 45 -11.00 -7.84 -4.85
CA ILE A 45 -11.72 -7.62 -3.59
C ILE A 45 -10.73 -7.43 -2.43
N ASP A 46 -9.60 -8.10 -2.49
CA ASP A 46 -8.57 -7.93 -1.47
C ASP A 46 -8.03 -6.50 -1.51
N ALA A 47 -7.88 -5.94 -2.70
CA ALA A 47 -7.39 -4.57 -2.83
C ALA A 47 -8.36 -3.58 -2.20
N VAL A 48 -9.66 -3.80 -2.38
CA VAL A 48 -10.67 -2.95 -1.76
C VAL A 48 -10.57 -3.05 -0.24
N MET A 49 -10.45 -4.26 0.28
CA MET A 49 -10.33 -4.47 1.72
C MET A 49 -9.07 -3.81 2.27
N LEU A 50 -7.98 -3.91 1.54
CA LEU A 50 -6.73 -3.29 1.96
C LEU A 50 -6.88 -1.78 2.03
N GLY A 51 -7.53 -1.18 1.04
CA GLY A 51 -7.78 0.25 1.04
C GLY A 51 -8.57 0.69 2.25
N GLU A 52 -9.59 -0.08 2.61
CA GLU A 52 -10.40 0.24 3.79
C GLU A 52 -9.58 0.15 5.06
N LYS A 53 -8.74 -0.86 5.17
CA LYS A 53 -7.89 -1.02 6.35
C LYS A 53 -6.92 0.15 6.49
N LEU A 54 -6.39 0.60 5.38
CA LEU A 54 -5.46 1.74 5.39
C LEU A 54 -6.16 3.02 5.80
N GLU A 55 -7.37 3.24 5.30
CA GLU A 55 -8.13 4.42 5.68
C GLU A 55 -8.49 4.40 7.15
N GLN A 56 -8.78 3.23 7.69
CA GLN A 56 -9.06 3.10 9.11
C GLN A 56 -7.79 3.33 9.94
N ARG A 57 -6.68 2.84 9.46
CA ARG A 57 -5.42 2.95 10.17
C ARG A 57 -4.98 4.40 10.32
N TYR A 58 -5.16 5.19 9.26
CA TYR A 58 -4.66 6.57 9.25
C TYR A 58 -5.76 7.61 9.47
N GLY A 59 -7.01 7.20 9.46
CA GLY A 59 -8.11 8.12 9.64
C GLY A 59 -8.21 9.12 8.50
N PHE A 60 -7.88 8.70 7.29
CA PHE A 60 -7.77 9.59 6.15
C PHE A 60 -8.18 8.84 4.90
N ARG A 61 -8.98 9.50 4.07
CA ARG A 61 -9.42 8.90 2.81
C ARG A 61 -8.42 9.22 1.72
N PHE A 62 -7.86 8.18 1.13
CA PHE A 62 -6.86 8.32 0.07
C PHE A 62 -7.53 8.26 -1.30
N PRO A 63 -7.04 9.06 -2.28
CA PRO A 63 -7.60 9.03 -3.63
C PRO A 63 -7.04 7.84 -4.41
N PHE A 64 -7.44 6.64 -4.03
CA PHE A 64 -6.91 5.43 -4.65
C PHE A 64 -7.20 5.35 -6.14
N ASN A 65 -8.27 6.03 -6.59
CA ASN A 65 -8.57 6.04 -8.01
C ASN A 65 -7.46 6.71 -8.82
N GLN A 66 -6.76 7.67 -8.23
CA GLN A 66 -5.61 8.29 -8.92
C GLN A 66 -4.51 7.27 -9.13
N LEU A 67 -4.25 6.44 -8.13
CA LEU A 67 -3.24 5.41 -8.24
C LEU A 67 -3.63 4.39 -9.30
N ILE A 68 -4.88 3.98 -9.30
CA ILE A 68 -5.38 3.02 -10.29
C ILE A 68 -5.25 3.58 -11.70
N ASN A 69 -5.61 4.85 -11.88
CA ASN A 69 -5.49 5.48 -13.19
C ASN A 69 -4.05 5.54 -13.65
N GLU A 70 -3.13 5.80 -12.72
CA GLU A 70 -1.72 5.83 -13.06
C GLU A 70 -1.23 4.46 -13.51
N LEU A 71 -1.69 3.41 -12.83
CA LEU A 71 -1.32 2.04 -13.22
C LEU A 71 -1.84 1.72 -14.61
N ILE A 72 -3.05 2.13 -14.91
CA ILE A 72 -3.64 1.91 -16.23
C ILE A 72 -2.85 2.65 -17.30
N ASP A 73 -2.50 3.90 -17.02
CA ASP A 73 -1.74 4.72 -17.97
C ASP A 73 -0.38 4.12 -18.29
N ARG A 74 0.25 3.52 -17.28
CA ARG A 74 1.56 2.88 -17.46
C ARG A 74 1.42 1.47 -18.01
N GLN A 75 0.20 0.98 -18.15
CA GLN A 75 -0.04 -0.40 -18.54
C GLN A 75 0.62 -1.38 -17.57
N ALA A 76 0.65 -1.00 -16.30
CA ALA A 76 1.23 -1.84 -15.26
C ALA A 76 0.31 -3.02 -14.97
N GLU A 77 0.91 -4.19 -14.84
CA GLU A 77 0.15 -5.40 -14.57
C GLU A 77 0.12 -5.73 -13.09
N ASP A 78 0.88 -5.01 -12.30
CA ASP A 78 0.97 -5.29 -10.87
C ASP A 78 1.38 -4.02 -10.16
N LEU A 79 1.34 -4.08 -8.84
CA LEU A 79 1.71 -2.95 -7.99
C LEU A 79 2.65 -3.47 -6.93
N GLU A 80 3.78 -2.81 -6.77
CA GLU A 80 4.72 -3.15 -5.71
C GLU A 80 4.30 -2.51 -4.40
N VAL A 81 4.60 -3.19 -3.31
CA VAL A 81 4.27 -2.70 -1.97
C VAL A 81 4.88 -1.30 -1.75
N GLY A 82 6.11 -1.10 -2.23
CA GLY A 82 6.76 0.19 -2.09
C GLY A 82 6.04 1.31 -2.80
N GLU A 83 5.43 1.01 -3.94
CA GLU A 83 4.69 2.04 -4.67
C GLU A 83 3.47 2.50 -3.88
N LEU A 84 2.78 1.56 -3.26
CA LEU A 84 1.64 1.93 -2.43
C LEU A 84 2.10 2.70 -1.19
N ALA A 85 3.20 2.27 -0.59
CA ALA A 85 3.74 2.97 0.57
C ALA A 85 4.08 4.42 0.22
N ASP A 86 4.70 4.63 -0.94
CA ASP A 86 5.04 5.98 -1.38
C ASP A 86 3.79 6.82 -1.63
N PHE A 87 2.77 6.22 -2.22
CA PHE A 87 1.51 6.90 -2.47
C PHE A 87 0.88 7.36 -1.15
N ILE A 88 0.83 6.47 -0.18
CA ILE A 88 0.24 6.79 1.12
C ILE A 88 1.07 7.88 1.82
N HIS A 89 2.38 7.73 1.80
CA HIS A 89 3.25 8.72 2.43
C HIS A 89 3.06 10.10 1.81
N PHE A 90 2.99 10.14 0.49
CA PHE A 90 2.81 11.40 -0.22
C PHE A 90 1.53 12.11 0.25
N HIS A 91 0.43 11.37 0.31
CA HIS A 91 -0.84 11.99 0.65
C HIS A 91 -0.94 12.35 2.13
N LEU A 92 -0.28 11.58 2.99
CA LEU A 92 -0.21 11.95 4.40
C LEU A 92 0.58 13.24 4.58
N SER A 93 1.68 13.39 3.84
CA SER A 93 2.49 14.59 3.89
C SER A 93 1.72 15.82 3.38
N GLN A 94 0.96 15.64 2.31
CA GLN A 94 0.14 16.72 1.78
C GLN A 94 -0.92 17.12 2.77
N ARG A 95 -1.52 16.15 3.45
CA ARG A 95 -2.54 16.43 4.43
C ARG A 95 -2.01 17.31 5.55
N ILE A 96 -0.81 17.00 6.04
CA ILE A 96 -0.20 17.75 7.12
C ILE A 96 0.09 19.18 6.65
N ILE A 97 0.66 19.32 5.48
CA ILE A 97 1.03 20.63 4.95
C ILE A 97 -0.22 21.42 4.63
N GLY A 98 -1.18 20.79 4.03
CA GLY A 98 -2.40 21.46 3.62
C GLY A 98 -3.32 21.81 4.76
N GLY A 99 -3.10 21.17 5.91
CA GLY A 99 -3.91 21.45 7.10
C GLY A 99 -3.68 22.80 7.61
#